data_78f8862a2ca8a5bf7012953d56a7e4b1
#
_entry.id   78f8862a2ca8a5bf7012953d56a7e4b1
#
_cell.length_a   1.000
_cell.length_b   1.000
_cell.length_c   1.000
_cell.angle_alpha   90.00
_cell.angle_beta   90.00
_cell.angle_gamma   90.00
#
_symmetry.space_group_name_H-M   'P 1'
#
loop_
_entity.id
_entity.type
_entity.pdbx_description
1 polymer ?
#
loop_
_entity_poly.entity_id
_entity_poly.type
_entity_poly.pdbx_seq_one_letter_code
_entity_poly.pdbx_strand_id
1 'polypeptide(L)'
;PGGLLDAAVEMAAYLLPDGTIVRTEYKNGKGDEYYSENGQLKADSTAGTRLNQYPVEDGHELDIPMAILVNGNSASAAEVFAGAMRDFDRAVLVGTTTFGKGIVQSVIPFTDGDAIKITTAHYFTPSGFDLHGKGLEPDIPVELSEELLQQAVVELEVDNQVQAAVEYLSEEPAGEEPDDPGMAAD
;
A
#
# COMPACT_ATOMS: atom_id res chain seq x y z
N PRO A 1 4.45 -0.37 -11.27
CA PRO A 1 3.63 0.81 -11.59
C PRO A 1 2.14 0.64 -11.26
N GLY A 2 1.79 0.07 -10.12
CA GLY A 2 0.42 -0.09 -9.67
C GLY A 2 -0.41 -1.10 -10.47
N GLY A 3 -1.73 -1.04 -10.30
CA GLY A 3 -2.67 -1.99 -10.89
C GLY A 3 -4.11 -1.66 -10.48
N LEU A 4 -4.89 -2.69 -10.20
CA LEU A 4 -6.26 -2.56 -9.70
C LEU A 4 -6.25 -2.12 -8.23
N LEU A 5 -7.03 -1.09 -7.92
CA LEU A 5 -7.17 -0.60 -6.54
C LEU A 5 -7.72 -1.69 -5.62
N ASP A 6 -8.78 -2.39 -6.07
CA ASP A 6 -9.42 -3.44 -5.28
C ASP A 6 -8.41 -4.53 -4.86
N ALA A 7 -7.54 -4.97 -5.77
CA ALA A 7 -6.52 -5.96 -5.47
C ALA A 7 -5.48 -5.47 -4.43
N ALA A 8 -5.09 -4.20 -4.50
CA ALA A 8 -4.18 -3.61 -3.52
C ALA A 8 -4.83 -3.50 -2.14
N VAL A 9 -6.11 -3.12 -2.10
CA VAL A 9 -6.89 -3.00 -0.85
C VAL A 9 -7.13 -4.37 -0.23
N GLU A 10 -7.51 -5.38 -1.02
CA GLU A 10 -7.67 -6.76 -0.56
C GLU A 10 -6.36 -7.32 0.03
N MET A 11 -5.24 -7.12 -0.68
CA MET A 11 -3.94 -7.57 -0.20
C MET A 11 -3.54 -6.85 1.10
N ALA A 12 -3.81 -5.55 1.20
CA ALA A 12 -3.56 -4.78 2.42
C ALA A 12 -4.42 -5.29 3.59
N ALA A 13 -5.69 -5.61 3.37
CA ALA A 13 -6.59 -6.10 4.40
C ALA A 13 -6.12 -7.40 5.06
N TYR A 14 -5.38 -8.27 4.33
CA TYR A 14 -4.77 -9.48 4.93
C TYR A 14 -3.58 -9.22 5.85
N LEU A 15 -2.99 -8.02 5.77
CA LEU A 15 -1.74 -7.69 6.45
C LEU A 15 -1.92 -6.60 7.50
N LEU A 16 -3.04 -5.89 7.48
CA LEU A 16 -3.31 -4.73 8.32
C LEU A 16 -4.37 -5.04 9.38
N PRO A 17 -4.25 -4.48 10.58
CA PRO A 17 -5.30 -4.51 11.57
C PRO A 17 -6.54 -3.71 11.11
N ASP A 18 -7.61 -3.77 11.91
CA ASP A 18 -8.80 -2.95 11.69
C ASP A 18 -8.47 -1.47 11.54
N GLY A 19 -9.03 -0.85 10.52
CA GLY A 19 -8.85 0.57 10.23
C GLY A 19 -9.00 0.92 8.76
N THR A 20 -8.91 2.20 8.46
CA THR A 20 -8.99 2.72 7.09
C THR A 20 -7.76 2.33 6.29
N ILE A 21 -7.93 1.74 5.11
CA ILE A 21 -6.84 1.39 4.19
C ILE A 21 -6.57 2.52 3.20
N VAL A 22 -7.63 3.07 2.62
CA VAL A 22 -7.55 4.19 1.68
C VAL A 22 -8.87 4.96 1.66
N ARG A 23 -8.77 6.27 1.52
CA ARG A 23 -9.91 7.16 1.24
C ARG A 23 -9.74 7.85 -0.10
N THR A 24 -10.85 8.08 -0.79
CA THR A 24 -10.90 8.95 -1.96
C THR A 24 -11.77 10.16 -1.65
N GLU A 25 -11.41 11.31 -2.22
CA GLU A 25 -12.20 12.52 -2.11
C GLU A 25 -12.44 13.11 -3.49
N TYR A 26 -13.71 13.32 -3.82
CA TYR A 26 -14.16 14.00 -5.02
C TYR A 26 -14.24 15.52 -4.79
N LYS A 27 -14.19 16.29 -5.86
CA LYS A 27 -14.21 17.76 -5.82
C LYS A 27 -15.39 18.35 -5.02
N ASN A 28 -16.48 17.61 -4.83
CA ASN A 28 -17.67 18.04 -4.08
C ASN A 28 -17.63 17.69 -2.58
N GLY A 29 -16.49 17.23 -2.07
CA GLY A 29 -16.28 16.83 -0.68
C GLY A 29 -16.90 15.47 -0.32
N LYS A 30 -17.45 14.73 -1.29
CA LYS A 30 -17.86 13.34 -1.12
C LYS A 30 -16.69 12.43 -1.38
N GLY A 31 -16.75 11.18 -0.90
CA GLY A 31 -15.67 10.23 -1.07
C GLY A 31 -16.11 8.80 -0.91
N ASP A 32 -15.17 7.92 -1.15
CA ASP A 32 -15.26 6.50 -0.91
C ASP A 32 -14.16 6.11 0.08
N GLU A 33 -14.43 5.15 0.94
CA GLU A 33 -13.50 4.64 1.94
C GLU A 33 -13.48 3.12 1.90
N TYR A 34 -12.27 2.56 1.89
CA TYR A 34 -12.01 1.14 2.09
C TYR A 34 -11.35 0.96 3.45
N TYR A 35 -11.87 0.05 4.26
CA TYR A 35 -11.38 -0.20 5.61
C TYR A 35 -11.59 -1.64 6.03
N SER A 36 -10.78 -2.11 6.97
CA SER A 36 -10.99 -3.36 7.67
C SER A 36 -11.76 -3.12 8.96
N GLU A 37 -12.73 -3.97 9.27
CA GLU A 37 -13.48 -3.95 10.54
C GLU A 37 -13.89 -5.35 10.96
N ASN A 38 -13.46 -5.77 12.14
CA ASN A 38 -13.65 -7.12 12.67
C ASN A 38 -13.13 -8.22 11.72
N GLY A 39 -11.94 -7.98 11.15
CA GLY A 39 -11.34 -8.89 10.19
C GLY A 39 -12.07 -9.00 8.86
N GLN A 40 -12.87 -8.02 8.47
CA GLN A 40 -13.60 -7.98 7.21
C GLN A 40 -13.32 -6.69 6.45
N LEU A 41 -12.91 -6.84 5.19
CA LEU A 41 -12.81 -5.70 4.29
C LEU A 41 -14.19 -5.14 3.97
N LYS A 42 -14.36 -3.85 4.20
CA LYS A 42 -15.57 -3.08 3.92
C LYS A 42 -15.28 -1.89 3.03
N ALA A 43 -16.31 -1.40 2.39
CA ALA A 43 -16.23 -0.19 1.58
C ALA A 43 -17.50 0.62 1.69
N ASP A 44 -17.34 1.91 1.98
CA ASP A 44 -18.44 2.88 2.07
C ASP A 44 -18.28 3.98 1.02
N SER A 45 -19.40 4.48 0.52
CA SER A 45 -19.43 5.56 -0.45
C SER A 45 -20.46 6.63 -0.12
N THR A 46 -19.99 7.85 0.09
CA THR A 46 -20.86 9.04 0.17
C THR A 46 -21.07 9.69 -1.20
N ALA A 47 -20.27 9.30 -2.20
CA ALA A 47 -20.40 9.73 -3.59
C ALA A 47 -21.50 8.97 -4.35
N GLY A 48 -21.97 7.83 -3.82
CA GLY A 48 -22.90 6.93 -4.49
C GLY A 48 -22.22 6.02 -5.50
N THR A 49 -20.92 5.88 -5.42
CA THR A 49 -20.13 4.92 -6.20
C THR A 49 -20.49 3.50 -5.75
N ARG A 50 -20.71 2.61 -6.70
CA ARG A 50 -20.88 1.19 -6.38
C ARG A 50 -19.50 0.58 -6.17
N LEU A 51 -19.14 0.37 -4.91
CA LEU A 51 -17.90 -0.29 -4.55
C LEU A 51 -18.09 -1.81 -4.56
N ASN A 52 -17.06 -2.52 -5.01
CA ASN A 52 -17.04 -3.96 -4.86
C ASN A 52 -16.83 -4.26 -3.37
N GLN A 53 -17.74 -5.00 -2.78
CA GLN A 53 -17.59 -5.50 -1.41
C GLN A 53 -17.16 -6.96 -1.54
N TYR A 54 -15.95 -7.23 -1.14
CA TYR A 54 -15.45 -8.59 -1.04
C TYR A 54 -15.52 -9.02 0.42
N PRO A 55 -16.24 -10.07 0.74
CA PRO A 55 -16.12 -10.69 2.05
C PRO A 55 -14.76 -11.40 2.10
N VAL A 56 -13.74 -10.67 2.40
CA VAL A 56 -12.48 -11.28 2.81
C VAL A 56 -12.64 -11.53 4.30
N GLU A 57 -12.82 -12.77 4.69
CA GLU A 57 -12.65 -13.17 6.08
C GLU A 57 -11.15 -13.10 6.34
N ASP A 58 -10.73 -11.93 6.77
CA ASP A 58 -9.43 -11.69 7.31
C ASP A 58 -9.46 -12.18 8.75
N GLY A 59 -8.86 -13.30 9.03
CA GLY A 59 -8.80 -13.84 10.38
C GLY A 59 -7.40 -13.74 10.96
N HIS A 60 -6.42 -13.34 10.18
CA HIS A 60 -5.02 -13.49 10.59
C HIS A 60 -4.13 -12.44 9.90
N GLU A 61 -3.92 -11.36 10.58
CA GLU A 61 -2.80 -10.48 10.30
C GLU A 61 -1.51 -11.30 10.42
N LEU A 62 -0.77 -11.35 9.34
CA LEU A 62 0.55 -11.97 9.38
C LEU A 62 1.47 -11.02 10.18
N ASP A 63 1.73 -11.37 11.42
CA ASP A 63 2.64 -10.60 12.27
C ASP A 63 4.09 -10.99 12.00
N ILE A 64 4.56 -10.64 10.81
CA ILE A 64 5.95 -10.84 10.37
C ILE A 64 6.57 -9.48 10.05
N PRO A 65 7.86 -9.26 10.38
CA PRO A 65 8.57 -8.06 9.93
C PRO A 65 8.59 -7.97 8.41
N MET A 66 8.29 -6.79 7.87
CA MET A 66 8.21 -6.58 6.42
C MET A 66 8.96 -5.33 5.98
N ALA A 67 9.58 -5.41 4.82
CA ALA A 67 10.14 -4.26 4.11
C ALA A 67 9.57 -4.21 2.69
N ILE A 68 9.23 -3.01 2.21
CA ILE A 68 8.70 -2.79 0.86
C ILE A 68 9.70 -1.96 0.08
N LEU A 69 10.22 -2.53 -1.01
CA LEU A 69 11.10 -1.80 -1.92
C LEU A 69 10.27 -0.86 -2.81
N VAL A 70 10.62 0.42 -2.81
CA VAL A 70 9.92 1.46 -3.56
C VAL A 70 10.89 2.32 -4.38
N ASN A 71 10.42 2.83 -5.50
CA ASN A 71 11.16 3.80 -6.30
C ASN A 71 10.23 4.70 -7.12
N GLY A 72 10.78 5.61 -7.92
CA GLY A 72 10.02 6.53 -8.75
C GLY A 72 9.10 5.88 -9.80
N ASN A 73 9.14 4.56 -10.00
CA ASN A 73 8.21 3.80 -10.83
C ASN A 73 7.06 3.16 -10.02
N SER A 74 7.17 3.17 -8.68
CA SER A 74 6.08 2.74 -7.79
C SER A 74 4.98 3.80 -7.81
N ALA A 75 3.79 3.45 -8.31
CA ALA A 75 2.74 4.43 -8.58
C ALA A 75 1.33 3.88 -8.31
N SER A 76 0.35 4.77 -8.04
CA SER A 76 -1.08 4.43 -7.99
C SER A 76 -1.39 3.35 -6.93
N ALA A 77 -2.00 2.22 -7.30
CA ALA A 77 -2.36 1.15 -6.37
C ALA A 77 -1.16 0.61 -5.57
N ALA A 78 0.06 0.64 -6.13
CA ALA A 78 1.27 0.29 -5.39
C ALA A 78 1.57 1.31 -4.27
N GLU A 79 1.26 2.59 -4.49
CA GLU A 79 1.41 3.63 -3.47
C GLU A 79 0.30 3.56 -2.42
N VAL A 80 -0.90 3.14 -2.79
CA VAL A 80 -1.99 2.87 -1.83
C VAL A 80 -1.56 1.77 -0.87
N PHE A 81 -1.07 0.65 -1.41
CA PHE A 81 -0.58 -0.47 -0.60
C PHE A 81 0.60 -0.05 0.30
N ALA A 82 1.66 0.51 -0.28
CA ALA A 82 2.84 0.92 0.47
C ALA A 82 2.53 1.99 1.54
N GLY A 83 1.67 2.96 1.21
CA GLY A 83 1.25 4.01 2.14
C GLY A 83 0.43 3.47 3.30
N ALA A 84 -0.46 2.51 3.04
CA ALA A 84 -1.24 1.85 4.08
C ALA A 84 -0.32 1.04 5.01
N MET A 85 0.57 0.23 4.46
CA MET A 85 1.52 -0.57 5.25
C MET A 85 2.42 0.29 6.14
N ARG A 86 2.91 1.43 5.61
CA ARG A 86 3.71 2.39 6.38
C ARG A 86 2.90 3.08 7.48
N ASP A 87 1.71 3.59 7.15
CA ASP A 87 0.90 4.35 8.10
C ASP A 87 0.38 3.50 9.28
N PHE A 88 0.38 2.17 9.13
CA PHE A 88 0.09 1.21 10.19
C PHE A 88 1.36 0.63 10.87
N ASP A 89 2.54 1.13 10.54
CA ASP A 89 3.84 0.62 11.02
C ASP A 89 4.03 -0.90 10.76
N ARG A 90 3.39 -1.42 9.67
CA ARG A 90 3.46 -2.85 9.30
C ARG A 90 4.63 -3.18 8.38
N ALA A 91 5.17 -2.20 7.70
CA ALA A 91 6.35 -2.36 6.87
C ALA A 91 7.15 -1.07 6.79
N VAL A 92 8.47 -1.21 6.74
CA VAL A 92 9.38 -0.12 6.41
C VAL A 92 9.49 0.02 4.88
N LEU A 93 9.51 1.27 4.40
CA LEU A 93 9.75 1.55 2.98
C LEU A 93 11.25 1.74 2.75
N VAL A 94 11.82 1.00 1.80
CA VAL A 94 13.26 1.06 1.45
C VAL A 94 13.39 1.45 -0.02
N GLY A 95 14.28 2.37 -0.34
CA GLY A 95 14.56 2.76 -1.72
C GLY A 95 14.52 4.24 -1.98
N THR A 96 13.75 4.69 -2.96
CA THR A 96 13.61 6.11 -3.32
C THR A 96 12.15 6.54 -3.37
N THR A 97 11.91 7.86 -3.31
CA THR A 97 10.55 8.44 -3.34
C THR A 97 9.73 7.89 -4.50
N THR A 98 8.49 7.52 -4.22
CA THR A 98 7.56 6.99 -5.20
C THR A 98 7.07 8.04 -6.20
N PHE A 99 6.31 7.63 -7.21
CA PHE A 99 5.89 8.51 -8.31
C PHE A 99 4.98 9.66 -7.88
N GLY A 100 4.10 9.46 -6.90
CA GLY A 100 3.13 10.48 -6.48
C GLY A 100 1.86 10.53 -7.35
N LYS A 101 1.30 9.38 -7.74
CA LYS A 101 0.03 9.33 -8.47
C LYS A 101 -1.14 9.12 -7.52
N GLY A 102 -1.50 10.15 -6.76
CA GLY A 102 -2.61 10.16 -5.80
C GLY A 102 -3.97 10.58 -6.40
N ILE A 103 -4.28 10.18 -7.65
CA ILE A 103 -5.51 10.56 -8.34
C ILE A 103 -6.24 9.37 -8.94
N VAL A 104 -7.57 9.43 -8.87
CA VAL A 104 -8.48 8.53 -9.59
C VAL A 104 -8.86 9.17 -10.92
N GLN A 105 -8.78 8.40 -11.99
CA GLN A 105 -9.15 8.84 -13.33
C GLN A 105 -10.24 7.94 -13.91
N SER A 106 -11.28 8.56 -14.42
CA SER A 106 -12.37 7.87 -15.13
C SER A 106 -12.21 8.03 -16.64
N VAL A 107 -12.42 6.95 -17.38
CA VAL A 107 -12.48 6.95 -18.84
C VAL A 107 -13.95 6.92 -19.25
N ILE A 108 -14.38 7.96 -19.94
CA ILE A 108 -15.78 8.11 -20.43
C ILE A 108 -15.74 7.90 -21.93
N PRO A 109 -16.27 6.78 -22.45
CA PRO A 109 -16.33 6.52 -23.88
C PRO A 109 -17.42 7.34 -24.57
N PHE A 110 -17.18 7.76 -25.79
CA PHE A 110 -18.15 8.36 -26.69
C PHE A 110 -18.68 7.34 -27.70
N THR A 111 -19.79 7.69 -28.35
CA THR A 111 -20.50 6.80 -29.28
C THR A 111 -19.75 6.57 -30.60
N ASP A 112 -18.80 7.42 -30.94
CA ASP A 112 -17.93 7.35 -32.13
C ASP A 112 -16.68 6.52 -31.94
N GLY A 113 -16.46 5.98 -30.72
CA GLY A 113 -15.30 5.13 -30.36
C GLY A 113 -14.17 5.90 -29.69
N ASP A 114 -14.25 7.22 -29.63
CA ASP A 114 -13.32 8.05 -28.86
C ASP A 114 -13.66 7.99 -27.36
N ALA A 115 -12.76 8.47 -26.52
CA ALA A 115 -13.00 8.56 -25.07
C ALA A 115 -12.27 9.76 -24.47
N ILE A 116 -12.84 10.30 -23.39
CA ILE A 116 -12.17 11.28 -22.54
C ILE A 116 -11.73 10.65 -21.24
N LYS A 117 -10.50 10.93 -20.80
CA LYS A 117 -9.97 10.55 -19.50
C LYS A 117 -9.88 11.78 -18.62
N ILE A 118 -10.61 11.77 -17.51
CA ILE A 118 -10.68 12.89 -16.57
C ILE A 118 -10.30 12.45 -15.16
N THR A 119 -9.63 13.32 -14.42
CA THR A 119 -9.40 13.14 -12.98
C THR A 119 -10.68 13.44 -12.23
N THR A 120 -11.16 12.49 -11.42
CA THR A 120 -12.43 12.57 -10.70
C THR A 120 -12.24 12.71 -9.19
N ALA A 121 -11.18 12.14 -8.62
CA ALA A 121 -10.92 12.17 -7.19
C ALA A 121 -9.42 12.15 -6.88
N HIS A 122 -9.08 12.55 -5.65
CA HIS A 122 -7.80 12.26 -5.02
C HIS A 122 -7.96 11.10 -4.05
N TYR A 123 -6.90 10.37 -3.76
CA TYR A 123 -6.88 9.40 -2.69
C TYR A 123 -5.81 9.74 -1.65
N PHE A 124 -6.10 9.34 -0.42
CA PHE A 124 -5.34 9.66 0.77
C PHE A 124 -4.98 8.36 1.48
N THR A 125 -3.80 8.33 2.05
CA THR A 125 -3.37 7.21 2.91
C THR A 125 -4.20 7.18 4.20
N PRO A 126 -4.11 6.13 5.03
CA PRO A 126 -4.81 6.05 6.31
C PRO A 126 -4.62 7.27 7.21
N SER A 127 -3.40 7.80 7.28
CA SER A 127 -3.07 9.03 8.04
C SER A 127 -3.66 10.31 7.45
N GLY A 128 -4.27 10.25 6.26
CA GLY A 128 -4.79 11.41 5.53
C GLY A 128 -3.75 12.14 4.68
N PHE A 129 -2.60 11.53 4.43
CA PHE A 129 -1.57 12.13 3.58
C PHE A 129 -1.99 12.10 2.11
N ASP A 130 -2.02 13.29 1.47
CA ASP A 130 -2.17 13.44 0.01
C ASP A 130 -0.81 13.28 -0.66
N LEU A 131 -0.60 12.12 -1.25
CA LEU A 131 0.66 11.79 -1.92
C LEU A 131 0.74 12.35 -3.36
N HIS A 132 -0.33 12.97 -3.88
CA HIS A 132 -0.35 13.44 -5.26
C HIS A 132 0.71 14.51 -5.51
N GLY A 133 1.58 14.27 -6.48
CA GLY A 133 2.69 15.13 -6.84
C GLY A 133 3.85 15.17 -5.83
N LYS A 134 3.76 14.40 -4.74
CA LYS A 134 4.80 14.29 -3.71
C LYS A 134 5.46 12.93 -3.69
N GLY A 135 4.67 11.85 -3.82
CA GLY A 135 5.09 10.49 -3.58
C GLY A 135 5.17 10.15 -2.08
N LEU A 136 5.54 8.92 -1.81
CA LEU A 136 5.89 8.42 -0.49
C LEU A 136 7.41 8.45 -0.37
N GLU A 137 7.93 9.16 0.61
CA GLU A 137 9.33 9.10 0.95
C GLU A 137 9.64 7.78 1.65
N PRO A 138 10.72 7.06 1.31
CA PRO A 138 11.10 5.85 2.00
C PRO A 138 11.64 6.16 3.40
N ASP A 139 11.42 5.24 4.34
CA ASP A 139 11.96 5.32 5.70
C ASP A 139 13.49 5.09 5.69
N ILE A 140 13.94 4.20 4.79
CA ILE A 140 15.36 3.92 4.54
C ILE A 140 15.68 4.34 3.10
N PRO A 141 16.22 5.56 2.88
CA PRO A 141 16.56 6.03 1.56
C PRO A 141 17.82 5.34 1.03
N VAL A 142 17.65 4.57 -0.04
CA VAL A 142 18.73 3.84 -0.72
C VAL A 142 18.54 3.95 -2.22
N GLU A 143 19.44 4.61 -2.91
CA GLU A 143 19.47 4.62 -4.37
C GLU A 143 20.10 3.33 -4.90
N LEU A 144 19.56 2.82 -6.03
CA LEU A 144 20.18 1.71 -6.72
C LEU A 144 21.58 2.16 -7.22
N SER A 145 22.59 1.33 -7.04
CA SER A 145 23.95 1.70 -7.42
C SER A 145 24.07 1.97 -8.93
N GLU A 146 24.94 2.89 -9.34
CA GLU A 146 25.10 3.30 -10.74
C GLU A 146 25.42 2.11 -11.68
N GLU A 147 26.15 1.12 -11.16
CA GLU A 147 26.49 -0.10 -11.91
C GLU A 147 25.26 -0.96 -12.21
N LEU A 148 24.28 -0.98 -11.29
CA LEU A 148 23.06 -1.77 -11.43
C LEU A 148 21.98 -1.04 -12.24
N LEU A 149 21.98 0.29 -12.27
CA LEU A 149 21.03 1.08 -13.06
C LEU A 149 21.08 0.77 -14.57
N GLN A 150 22.19 0.24 -15.07
CA GLN A 150 22.38 -0.11 -16.49
C GLN A 150 21.96 -1.54 -16.81
N GLN A 151 21.58 -2.33 -15.83
CA GLN A 151 21.19 -3.72 -16.00
C GLN A 151 19.68 -3.81 -16.26
N ALA A 152 19.29 -4.65 -17.20
CA ALA A 152 17.88 -4.91 -17.49
C ALA A 152 17.19 -5.74 -16.38
N VAL A 153 17.97 -6.56 -15.69
CA VAL A 153 17.55 -7.37 -14.54
C VAL A 153 18.69 -7.30 -13.53
N VAL A 154 18.36 -7.01 -12.28
CA VAL A 154 19.29 -7.01 -11.16
C VAL A 154 19.05 -8.29 -10.35
N GLU A 155 20.11 -9.05 -10.12
CA GLU A 155 20.04 -10.24 -9.26
C GLU A 155 19.92 -9.81 -7.79
N LEU A 156 19.06 -10.51 -7.04
CA LEU A 156 18.73 -10.14 -5.65
C LEU A 156 19.97 -10.08 -4.73
N GLU A 157 20.94 -10.95 -4.98
CA GLU A 157 22.15 -11.08 -4.19
C GLU A 157 23.10 -9.87 -4.30
N VAL A 158 22.98 -9.10 -5.37
CA VAL A 158 23.81 -7.90 -5.61
C VAL A 158 23.01 -6.59 -5.52
N ASP A 159 21.69 -6.66 -5.39
CA ASP A 159 20.82 -5.50 -5.25
C ASP A 159 21.03 -4.83 -3.88
N ASN A 160 21.60 -3.64 -3.88
CA ASN A 160 21.90 -2.92 -2.66
C ASN A 160 20.64 -2.42 -1.91
N GLN A 161 19.51 -2.29 -2.58
CA GLN A 161 18.23 -1.97 -1.94
C GLN A 161 17.67 -3.20 -1.22
N VAL A 162 17.75 -4.37 -1.85
CA VAL A 162 17.39 -5.65 -1.20
C VAL A 162 18.29 -5.91 0.01
N GLN A 163 19.61 -5.68 -0.14
CA GLN A 163 20.56 -5.88 0.97
C GLN A 163 20.23 -4.97 2.16
N ALA A 164 19.90 -3.70 1.93
CA ALA A 164 19.50 -2.77 2.99
C ALA A 164 18.20 -3.22 3.69
N ALA A 165 17.24 -3.74 2.94
CA ALA A 165 16.00 -4.28 3.50
C ALA A 165 16.25 -5.53 4.36
N VAL A 166 17.12 -6.45 3.89
CA VAL A 166 17.51 -7.66 4.64
C VAL A 166 18.29 -7.30 5.91
N GLU A 167 19.20 -6.33 5.84
CA GLU A 167 19.94 -5.84 7.01
C GLU A 167 18.98 -5.32 8.08
N TYR A 168 18.07 -4.43 7.71
CA TYR A 168 17.04 -3.91 8.61
C TYR A 168 16.22 -5.02 9.26
N LEU A 169 15.69 -5.96 8.47
CA LEU A 169 14.87 -7.06 8.98
C LEU A 169 15.65 -8.06 9.85
N SER A 170 16.98 -8.09 9.71
CA SER A 170 17.84 -8.95 10.51
C SER A 170 18.24 -8.32 11.86
N GLU A 171 18.15 -7.01 11.97
CA GLU A 171 18.45 -6.25 13.20
C GLU A 171 17.21 -6.08 14.09
N GLU A 172 16.00 -6.19 13.55
CA GLU A 172 14.77 -6.20 14.36
C GLU A 172 14.75 -7.47 15.22
N PRO A 173 14.55 -7.34 16.55
CA PRO A 173 14.37 -8.51 17.39
C PRO A 173 13.11 -9.24 16.92
N ALA A 174 13.22 -10.52 16.59
CA ALA A 174 12.07 -11.39 16.37
C ALA A 174 11.09 -11.14 17.51
N GLY A 175 9.86 -10.71 17.17
CA GLY A 175 8.84 -10.30 18.13
C GLY A 175 8.81 -11.27 19.30
N GLU A 176 8.67 -10.76 20.51
CA GLU A 176 8.58 -11.57 21.72
C GLU A 176 7.53 -12.66 21.49
N GLU A 177 7.95 -13.94 21.56
CA GLU A 177 7.01 -15.06 21.51
C GLU A 177 5.94 -14.79 22.56
N PRO A 178 4.64 -14.93 22.24
CA PRO A 178 3.59 -14.77 23.23
C PRO A 178 3.90 -15.74 24.37
N ASP A 179 4.00 -15.19 25.59
CA ASP A 179 4.18 -15.94 26.84
C ASP A 179 3.18 -17.10 26.83
N ASP A 180 3.67 -18.30 26.70
CA ASP A 180 2.87 -19.53 26.87
C ASP A 180 2.36 -19.52 28.32
N PRO A 181 1.05 -19.34 28.58
CA PRO A 181 0.52 -19.44 29.91
C PRO A 181 0.63 -20.90 30.34
N GLY A 182 1.76 -21.22 30.97
CA GLY A 182 2.13 -22.54 31.44
C GLY A 182 0.94 -23.35 31.92
N MET A 183 0.82 -24.55 31.35
CA MET A 183 -0.01 -25.63 31.89
C MET A 183 0.35 -25.81 33.37
N ALA A 184 -0.48 -25.21 34.26
CA ALA A 184 -0.52 -25.60 35.64
C ALA A 184 -1.08 -27.04 35.71
N ALA A 185 -0.20 -27.98 35.96
CA ALA A 185 -0.59 -29.31 36.36
C ALA A 185 -1.18 -29.25 37.81
N ASP A 186 -2.40 -29.76 37.98
CA ASP A 186 -2.90 -30.43 39.15
C ASP A 186 -3.96 -31.47 38.73
#